data_77610feedb71b3b4628d1ea674c76ff8
#
_entry.id   77610feedb71b3b4628d1ea674c76ff8
#
_cell.length_a   1.000
_cell.length_b   1.000
_cell.length_c   1.000
_cell.angle_alpha   90.00
_cell.angle_beta   90.00
_cell.angle_gamma   90.00
#
_symmetry.space_group_name_H-M   'P 1'
#
loop_
_entity.id
_entity.type
_entity.pdbx_description
1 polymer ?
#
loop_
_entity_poly.entity_id
_entity_poly.type
_entity_poly.pdbx_seq_one_letter_code
_entity_poly.pdbx_strand_id
1 'polypeptide(L)'
;MKQVNLRIYRTILPLLLGLFLSVGAYAQNITVKGNVKDATGEPVIGANVLEKGTTNGVITDLDGNFQLQTSAGATLVVSFVGYLPAEVKAASVLNVVLKE
;
A
#
# COMPACT_ATOMS: atom_id res chain seq x y z
N MET A 1 -26.16 -45.11 -10.04
CA MET A 1 -26.29 -44.20 -8.92
C MET A 1 -24.96 -43.66 -8.42
N LYS A 2 -23.93 -44.46 -8.30
CA LYS A 2 -22.61 -44.03 -7.88
C LYS A 2 -21.92 -43.09 -8.87
N GLN A 3 -22.31 -43.09 -10.13
CA GLN A 3 -21.76 -42.24 -11.19
C GLN A 3 -22.18 -40.76 -11.04
N VAL A 4 -23.32 -40.48 -10.42
CA VAL A 4 -23.82 -39.13 -10.23
C VAL A 4 -22.92 -38.35 -9.24
N ASN A 5 -22.42 -39.01 -8.21
CA ASN A 5 -21.56 -38.41 -7.21
C ASN A 5 -20.20 -38.00 -7.80
N LEU A 6 -19.66 -38.78 -8.73
CA LEU A 6 -18.41 -38.45 -9.41
C LEU A 6 -18.50 -37.17 -10.25
N ARG A 7 -19.66 -36.95 -10.89
CA ARG A 7 -19.91 -35.74 -11.65
C ARG A 7 -19.95 -34.48 -10.78
N ILE A 8 -20.51 -34.58 -9.60
CA ILE A 8 -20.59 -33.50 -8.63
C ILE A 8 -19.19 -33.09 -8.15
N TYR A 9 -18.36 -34.06 -7.81
CA TYR A 9 -16.97 -33.79 -7.40
C TYR A 9 -16.14 -33.15 -8.49
N ARG A 10 -16.35 -33.48 -9.75
CA ARG A 10 -15.66 -32.88 -10.88
C ARG A 10 -16.00 -31.41 -11.06
N THR A 11 -17.21 -31.00 -10.69
CA THR A 11 -17.68 -29.63 -10.82
C THR A 11 -17.35 -28.75 -9.61
N ILE A 12 -17.39 -29.33 -8.40
CA ILE A 12 -17.20 -28.61 -7.15
C ILE A 12 -15.72 -28.35 -6.84
N LEU A 13 -14.86 -29.32 -7.15
CA LEU A 13 -13.45 -29.26 -6.80
C LEU A 13 -12.71 -28.06 -7.42
N PRO A 14 -12.83 -27.76 -8.73
CA PRO A 14 -12.20 -26.56 -9.31
C PRO A 14 -12.81 -25.27 -8.82
N LEU A 15 -14.09 -25.26 -8.45
CA LEU A 15 -14.75 -24.09 -7.88
C LEU A 15 -14.21 -23.75 -6.49
N LEU A 16 -14.01 -24.75 -5.64
CA LEU A 16 -13.42 -24.58 -4.31
C LEU A 16 -11.96 -24.10 -4.40
N LEU A 17 -11.20 -24.63 -5.34
CA LEU A 17 -9.81 -24.24 -5.56
C LEU A 17 -9.70 -22.78 -6.02
N GLY A 18 -10.59 -22.35 -6.92
CA GLY A 18 -10.64 -20.98 -7.39
C GLY A 18 -11.00 -19.98 -6.29
N LEU A 19 -11.94 -20.36 -5.42
CA LEU A 19 -12.32 -19.54 -4.26
C LEU A 19 -11.18 -19.37 -3.27
N PHE A 20 -10.42 -20.43 -3.04
CA PHE A 20 -9.27 -20.42 -2.12
C PHE A 20 -8.15 -19.51 -2.63
N LEU A 21 -7.88 -19.50 -3.94
CA LEU A 21 -6.88 -18.65 -4.56
C LEU A 21 -7.26 -17.17 -4.51
N SER A 22 -8.55 -16.83 -4.65
CA SER A 22 -8.99 -15.44 -4.59
C SER A 22 -8.91 -14.84 -3.19
N VAL A 23 -9.10 -15.62 -2.13
CA VAL A 23 -8.94 -15.17 -0.74
C VAL A 23 -7.48 -14.84 -0.43
N GLY A 24 -6.51 -15.58 -0.97
CA GLY A 24 -5.09 -15.33 -0.77
C GLY A 24 -4.60 -14.01 -1.37
N ALA A 25 -5.31 -13.45 -2.36
CA ALA A 25 -4.92 -12.21 -3.03
C ALA A 25 -5.18 -10.94 -2.19
N TYR A 26 -5.99 -10.99 -1.12
CA TYR A 26 -6.36 -9.83 -0.32
C TYR A 26 -5.51 -9.63 0.93
N ALA A 27 -4.53 -10.48 1.19
CA ALA A 27 -3.90 -10.57 2.51
C ALA A 27 -2.56 -9.83 2.63
N GLN A 28 -2.21 -8.92 1.70
CA GLN A 28 -0.86 -8.34 1.72
C GLN A 28 -0.88 -6.84 2.00
N ASN A 29 -1.04 -6.51 3.28
CA ASN A 29 -0.83 -5.16 3.78
C ASN A 29 0.52 -5.07 4.48
N ILE A 30 1.17 -3.93 4.32
CA ILE A 30 2.41 -3.60 5.03
C ILE A 30 2.23 -2.30 5.80
N THR A 31 3.01 -2.15 6.86
CA THR A 31 3.14 -0.89 7.58
C THR A 31 4.40 -0.19 7.10
N VAL A 32 4.22 1.02 6.55
CA VAL A 32 5.31 1.87 6.09
C VAL A 32 5.62 2.87 7.19
N LYS A 33 6.87 2.92 7.63
CA LYS A 33 7.39 3.98 8.50
C LYS A 33 8.34 4.82 7.67
N GLY A 34 8.10 6.13 7.64
CA GLY A 34 8.87 7.00 6.80
C GLY A 34 9.17 8.34 7.41
N ASN A 35 10.07 9.05 6.76
CA ASN A 35 10.46 10.41 7.10
C ASN A 35 10.53 11.24 5.83
N VAL A 36 9.99 12.45 5.89
CA VAL A 36 9.99 13.40 4.78
C VAL A 36 10.81 14.62 5.15
N LYS A 37 11.80 14.91 4.33
CA LYS A 37 12.69 16.09 4.48
C LYS A 37 12.71 16.87 3.17
N ASP A 38 13.13 18.13 3.26
CA ASP A 38 13.45 18.92 2.08
C ASP A 38 14.92 18.72 1.67
N ALA A 39 15.35 19.43 0.62
CA ALA A 39 16.70 19.29 0.09
C ALA A 39 17.78 19.79 1.06
N THR A 40 17.41 20.59 2.07
CA THR A 40 18.35 21.11 3.09
C THR A 40 18.46 20.17 4.29
N GLY A 41 17.66 19.10 4.34
CA GLY A 41 17.62 18.17 5.46
C GLY A 41 16.63 18.53 6.55
N GLU A 42 15.84 19.61 6.37
CA GLU A 42 14.80 20.01 7.31
C GLU A 42 13.56 19.11 7.18
N PRO A 43 12.96 18.71 8.29
CA PRO A 43 11.73 17.91 8.22
C PRO A 43 10.59 18.70 7.61
N VAL A 44 9.80 18.06 6.77
CA VAL A 44 8.59 18.65 6.18
C VAL A 44 7.40 18.26 7.05
N ILE A 45 6.86 19.22 7.77
CA ILE A 45 5.74 19.06 8.70
C ILE A 45 4.43 19.20 7.93
N GLY A 46 3.48 18.28 8.15
CA GLY A 46 2.17 18.35 7.51
C GLY A 46 2.13 17.93 6.05
N ALA A 47 3.19 17.28 5.56
CA ALA A 47 3.17 16.72 4.21
C ALA A 47 2.14 15.60 4.09
N ASN A 48 1.47 15.52 2.95
CA ASN A 48 0.51 14.44 2.66
C ASN A 48 1.26 13.23 2.13
N VAL A 49 0.96 12.07 2.70
CA VAL A 49 1.42 10.77 2.20
C VAL A 49 0.18 9.97 1.85
N LEU A 50 -0.04 9.68 0.58
CA LEU A 50 -1.27 9.08 0.08
C LEU A 50 -0.94 7.86 -0.77
N GLU A 51 -1.66 6.77 -0.56
CA GLU A 51 -1.62 5.62 -1.46
C GLU A 51 -2.30 6.02 -2.78
N LYS A 52 -1.55 5.98 -3.88
CA LYS A 52 -2.01 6.43 -5.18
C LYS A 52 -3.28 5.72 -5.62
N GLY A 53 -4.27 6.50 -6.06
CA GLY A 53 -5.56 5.99 -6.51
C GLY A 53 -6.54 5.66 -5.38
N THR A 54 -6.23 6.00 -4.13
CA THR A 54 -7.09 5.75 -2.98
C THR A 54 -7.21 7.00 -2.11
N THR A 55 -8.05 6.91 -1.07
CA THR A 55 -8.15 7.94 -0.03
C THR A 55 -7.35 7.58 1.22
N ASN A 56 -6.57 6.50 1.16
CA ASN A 56 -5.75 6.04 2.28
C ASN A 56 -4.50 6.90 2.41
N GLY A 57 -4.44 7.75 3.43
CA GLY A 57 -3.31 8.65 3.60
C GLY A 57 -3.15 9.14 5.02
N VAL A 58 -1.99 9.73 5.27
CA VAL A 58 -1.63 10.36 6.55
C VAL A 58 -0.86 11.64 6.27
N ILE A 59 -0.65 12.44 7.32
CA ILE A 59 0.22 13.62 7.26
C ILE A 59 1.42 13.41 8.17
N THR A 60 2.55 14.03 7.82
CA THR A 60 3.77 13.96 8.63
C THR A 60 3.65 14.79 9.91
N ASP A 61 4.36 14.34 10.94
CA ASP A 61 4.42 15.00 12.24
C ASP A 61 5.51 16.10 12.29
N LEU A 62 5.78 16.62 13.48
CA LEU A 62 6.76 17.70 13.71
C LEU A 62 8.18 17.32 13.34
N ASP A 63 8.49 16.02 13.32
CA ASP A 63 9.81 15.52 12.93
C ASP A 63 9.84 15.05 11.47
N GLY A 64 8.74 15.24 10.72
CA GLY A 64 8.60 14.77 9.36
C GLY A 64 8.31 13.28 9.25
N ASN A 65 8.02 12.61 10.35
CA ASN A 65 7.76 11.18 10.39
C ASN A 65 6.30 10.87 10.05
N PHE A 66 6.09 9.72 9.44
CA PHE A 66 4.75 9.20 9.19
C PHE A 66 4.73 7.68 9.35
N GLN A 67 3.54 7.15 9.58
CA GLN A 67 3.27 5.73 9.57
C GLN A 67 1.96 5.48 8.83
N LEU A 68 1.99 4.58 7.84
CA LEU A 68 0.85 4.30 6.99
C LEU A 68 0.75 2.80 6.73
N GLN A 69 -0.44 2.25 6.91
CA GLN A 69 -0.74 0.91 6.45
C GLN A 69 -1.23 0.98 5.01
N THR A 70 -0.63 0.21 4.14
CA THR A 70 -0.91 0.21 2.72
C THR A 70 -0.73 -1.17 2.12
N SER A 71 -1.17 -1.36 0.89
CA SER A 71 -0.98 -2.63 0.18
C SER A 71 0.48 -2.82 -0.23
N ALA A 72 0.97 -4.05 -0.15
CA ALA A 72 2.29 -4.39 -0.66
C ALA A 72 2.38 -4.06 -2.15
N GLY A 73 3.46 -3.39 -2.57
CA GLY A 73 3.66 -2.95 -3.94
C GLY A 73 2.90 -1.69 -4.33
N ALA A 74 2.19 -1.05 -3.40
CA ALA A 74 1.51 0.21 -3.66
C ALA A 74 2.50 1.33 -3.99
N THR A 75 2.04 2.35 -4.72
CA THR A 75 2.78 3.59 -4.94
C THR A 75 2.24 4.64 -3.98
N LEU A 76 3.13 5.30 -3.26
CA LEU A 76 2.79 6.39 -2.37
C LEU A 76 3.13 7.73 -3.03
N VAL A 77 2.23 8.70 -2.92
CA VAL A 77 2.45 10.07 -3.38
C VAL A 77 2.67 10.94 -2.16
N VAL A 78 3.84 11.56 -2.08
CA VAL A 78 4.19 12.50 -1.00
C VAL A 78 4.14 13.89 -1.59
N SER A 79 3.35 14.78 -0.99
CA SER A 79 3.15 16.13 -1.51
C SER A 79 3.05 17.15 -0.38
N PHE A 80 3.47 18.37 -0.68
CA PHE A 80 3.30 19.51 0.19
C PHE A 80 3.30 20.79 -0.65
N VAL A 81 2.66 21.83 -0.15
CA VAL A 81 2.56 23.12 -0.84
C VAL A 81 3.96 23.72 -1.04
N GLY A 82 4.29 24.09 -2.27
CA GLY A 82 5.60 24.64 -2.61
C GLY A 82 6.63 23.61 -3.04
N TYR A 83 6.27 22.32 -3.07
CA TYR A 83 7.18 21.24 -3.45
C TYR A 83 6.59 20.42 -4.60
N LEU A 84 7.47 19.82 -5.39
CA LEU A 84 7.07 18.87 -6.42
C LEU A 84 6.63 17.57 -5.74
N PRO A 85 5.50 16.97 -6.16
CA PRO A 85 5.09 15.67 -5.62
C PRO A 85 6.12 14.58 -5.92
N ALA A 86 6.36 13.71 -4.95
CA ALA A 86 7.24 12.56 -5.10
C ALA A 86 6.43 11.28 -5.08
N GLU A 87 6.68 10.38 -6.03
CA GLU A 87 6.08 9.04 -6.05
C GLU A 87 7.14 8.03 -5.65
N VAL A 88 6.81 7.20 -4.66
CA VAL A 88 7.72 6.17 -4.12
C VAL A 88 6.98 4.86 -3.96
N LYS A 89 7.68 3.76 -4.12
CA LYS A 89 7.13 2.43 -3.84
C LYS A 89 7.05 2.20 -2.34
N ALA A 90 5.94 1.60 -1.89
CA ALA A 90 5.77 1.24 -0.49
C ALA A 90 6.85 0.25 -0.05
N ALA A 91 7.47 0.54 1.09
CA ALA A 91 8.47 -0.29 1.73
C ALA A 91 8.34 -0.13 3.24
N SER A 92 8.93 -1.04 4.01
CA SER A 92 8.85 -0.99 5.49
C SER A 92 9.42 0.30 6.05
N VAL A 93 10.49 0.82 5.43
CA VAL A 93 11.13 2.07 5.82
C VAL A 93 11.35 2.91 4.57
N LEU A 94 10.93 4.18 4.62
CA LEU A 94 11.11 5.14 3.52
C LEU A 94 11.72 6.44 4.03
N ASN A 95 12.67 6.96 3.27
CA ASN A 95 13.22 8.30 3.44
C ASN A 95 12.94 9.07 2.16
N VAL A 96 12.12 10.11 2.27
CA VAL A 96 11.67 10.90 1.13
C VAL A 96 12.25 12.30 1.22
N VAL A 97 12.82 12.78 0.12
CA VAL A 97 13.30 14.16 0.00
C VAL A 97 12.43 14.87 -1.03
N LEU A 98 11.74 15.92 -0.59
CA LEU A 98 10.93 16.76 -1.46
C LEU A 98 11.78 17.88 -2.06
N LYS A 99 11.55 18.18 -3.33
CA LYS A 99 12.23 19.23 -4.08
C LYS A 99 11.24 20.33 -4.44
N GLU A 100 11.68 21.55 -4.37
CA GLU A 100 10.89 22.71 -4.79
C GLU A 100 10.75 22.80 -6.31
#